data_2717e361faed9adb171011b4ea1b2ac7
#
_entry.id   2717e361faed9adb171011b4ea1b2ac7
#
_cell.length_a   1.000
_cell.length_b   1.000
_cell.length_c   1.000
_cell.angle_alpha   90.00
_cell.angle_beta   90.00
_cell.angle_gamma   90.00
#
_symmetry.space_group_name_H-M   'P 1'
#
loop_
_entity.id
_entity.type
_entity.pdbx_description
1 polymer ?
#
loop_
_entity_poly.entity_id
_entity_poly.type
_entity_poly.pdbx_seq_one_letter_code
_entity_poly.pdbx_strand_id
1 'polypeptide(L)'
;MKKIFWNSYSVTKQLGLLLIYLIFTFYIVTATITTPALSAKLLYALGGGAILVGALYYEYLKFLYTKMTTALTMQTDLSQAKKAREKLVKYDIFNGFKGSLIIFDSLLLMDEGNYQGCLEHMEQHHDFFHGSPDYLFIFWHNQLLCYYFLKEPTKMLYCGDKLREFKHSDQKHFSPLFSFDEIDALIASANGLHQKSIRYLDKISPKRLNAREKAYYYQLLANEYRILNDSKQVGHYLKLARQYQNTMHFRG
;
A
#
# COMPACT_ATOMS: atom_id res chain seq x y z
N MET A 1 20.56 -14.18 0.30
CA MET A 1 20.36 -14.55 -1.12
C MET A 1 19.07 -13.98 -1.75
N LYS A 2 17.87 -13.93 -1.09
CA LYS A 2 16.64 -13.38 -1.70
C LYS A 2 16.70 -11.88 -2.08
N LYS A 3 17.45 -11.02 -1.36
CA LYS A 3 17.61 -9.59 -1.70
C LYS A 3 18.33 -9.36 -3.04
N ILE A 4 19.28 -10.21 -3.39
CA ILE A 4 20.04 -10.11 -4.65
C ILE A 4 19.16 -10.49 -5.84
N PHE A 5 18.30 -11.51 -5.70
CA PHE A 5 17.39 -11.94 -6.76
C PHE A 5 16.31 -10.88 -7.10
N TRP A 6 15.73 -10.21 -6.10
CA TRP A 6 14.77 -9.12 -6.31
C TRP A 6 15.41 -7.89 -6.97
N ASN A 7 16.63 -7.57 -6.58
CA ASN A 7 17.36 -6.45 -7.20
C ASN A 7 17.72 -6.77 -8.66
N SER A 8 18.16 -8.00 -8.96
CA SER A 8 18.44 -8.46 -10.33
C SER A 8 17.20 -8.43 -11.22
N TYR A 9 16.06 -8.92 -10.76
CA TYR A 9 14.82 -8.91 -11.53
C TYR A 9 14.33 -7.48 -11.83
N SER A 10 14.43 -6.58 -10.85
CA SER A 10 14.13 -5.15 -11.03
C SER A 10 15.03 -4.49 -12.06
N VAL A 11 16.34 -4.74 -12.00
CA VAL A 11 17.35 -4.22 -12.94
C VAL A 11 17.11 -4.78 -14.35
N THR A 12 16.90 -6.09 -14.47
CA THR A 12 16.62 -6.75 -15.77
C THR A 12 15.36 -6.18 -16.42
N LYS A 13 14.30 -5.95 -15.63
CA LYS A 13 13.06 -5.33 -16.12
C LYS A 13 13.27 -3.89 -16.59
N GLN A 14 14.06 -3.10 -15.86
CA GLN A 14 14.38 -1.72 -16.24
C GLN A 14 15.23 -1.67 -17.52
N LEU A 15 16.22 -2.56 -17.64
CA LEU A 15 17.04 -2.68 -18.86
C LEU A 15 16.20 -3.13 -20.06
N GLY A 16 15.30 -4.09 -19.86
CA GLY A 16 14.36 -4.52 -20.91
C GLY A 16 13.45 -3.37 -21.41
N LEU A 17 12.92 -2.57 -20.48
CA LEU A 17 12.11 -1.40 -20.79
C LEU A 17 12.91 -0.34 -21.57
N LEU A 18 14.13 -0.05 -21.12
CA LEU A 18 15.04 0.88 -21.80
C LEU A 18 15.34 0.41 -23.23
N LEU A 19 15.60 -0.89 -23.42
CA LEU A 19 15.82 -1.47 -24.73
C LEU A 19 14.61 -1.29 -25.64
N ILE A 20 13.40 -1.53 -25.14
CA ILE A 20 12.15 -1.33 -25.89
C ILE A 20 12.01 0.13 -26.33
N TYR A 21 12.28 1.09 -25.46
CA TYR A 21 12.23 2.52 -25.82
C TYR A 21 13.29 2.89 -26.84
N LEU A 22 14.48 2.34 -26.77
CA LEU A 22 15.56 2.57 -27.76
C LEU A 22 15.16 2.00 -29.13
N ILE A 23 14.66 0.77 -29.17
CA ILE A 23 14.17 0.13 -30.41
C ILE A 23 13.04 0.93 -31.02
N PHE A 24 12.06 1.36 -30.21
CA PHE A 24 10.92 2.14 -30.68
C PHE A 24 11.36 3.51 -31.21
N THR A 25 12.26 4.19 -30.51
CA THR A 25 12.83 5.47 -30.96
C THR A 25 13.57 5.29 -32.29
N PHE A 26 14.41 4.26 -32.40
CA PHE A 26 15.13 3.94 -33.63
C PHE A 26 14.15 3.68 -34.79
N TYR A 27 13.10 2.92 -34.54
CA TYR A 27 12.04 2.66 -35.54
C TYR A 27 11.36 3.95 -36.04
N ILE A 28 10.93 4.83 -35.10
CA ILE A 28 10.30 6.12 -35.48
C ILE A 28 11.24 6.97 -36.31
N VAL A 29 12.51 7.10 -35.91
CA VAL A 29 13.50 7.89 -36.63
C VAL A 29 13.71 7.32 -38.05
N THR A 30 13.94 6.01 -38.16
CA THR A 30 14.15 5.35 -39.46
C THR A 30 12.93 5.49 -40.35
N ALA A 31 11.70 5.22 -39.83
CA ALA A 31 10.46 5.37 -40.57
C ALA A 31 10.24 6.81 -41.07
N THR A 32 10.54 7.80 -40.23
CA THR A 32 10.44 9.23 -40.58
C THR A 32 11.41 9.61 -41.72
N ILE A 33 12.65 9.08 -41.70
CA ILE A 33 13.67 9.40 -42.72
C ILE A 33 13.39 8.69 -44.05
N THR A 34 13.03 7.41 -43.99
CA THR A 34 12.92 6.55 -45.21
C THR A 34 11.59 6.73 -45.95
N THR A 35 10.54 7.21 -45.31
CA THR A 35 9.22 7.38 -45.94
C THR A 35 9.25 8.55 -46.93
N PRO A 36 8.85 8.37 -48.23
CA PRO A 36 8.91 9.45 -49.22
C PRO A 36 7.78 10.48 -49.05
N ALA A 37 6.58 10.06 -48.61
CA ALA A 37 5.41 10.92 -48.49
C ALA A 37 5.48 11.83 -47.24
N LEU A 38 5.34 13.13 -47.42
CA LEU A 38 5.42 14.14 -46.34
C LEU A 38 4.37 13.90 -45.25
N SER A 39 3.13 13.56 -45.62
CA SER A 39 2.06 13.26 -44.69
C SER A 39 2.38 12.07 -43.78
N ALA A 40 2.97 11.02 -44.32
CA ALA A 40 3.39 9.85 -43.57
C ALA A 40 4.61 10.15 -42.66
N LYS A 41 5.56 10.98 -43.13
CA LYS A 41 6.68 11.47 -42.24
C LYS A 41 6.16 12.20 -41.01
N LEU A 42 5.19 13.11 -41.23
CA LEU A 42 4.58 13.86 -40.14
C LEU A 42 3.83 12.92 -39.16
N LEU A 43 3.14 11.91 -39.70
CA LEU A 43 2.45 10.90 -38.88
C LEU A 43 3.43 10.13 -38.00
N TYR A 44 4.53 9.63 -38.53
CA TYR A 44 5.55 8.91 -37.76
C TYR A 44 6.24 9.82 -36.74
N ALA A 45 6.64 11.03 -37.14
CA ALA A 45 7.33 11.97 -36.25
C ALA A 45 6.42 12.47 -35.12
N LEU A 46 5.23 12.98 -35.43
CA LEU A 46 4.32 13.55 -34.42
C LEU A 46 3.60 12.46 -33.64
N GLY A 47 3.03 11.46 -34.32
CA GLY A 47 2.30 10.37 -33.65
C GLY A 47 3.23 9.48 -32.85
N GLY A 48 4.34 9.02 -33.44
CA GLY A 48 5.35 8.22 -32.73
C GLY A 48 6.02 9.00 -31.61
N GLY A 49 6.34 10.28 -31.83
CA GLY A 49 6.89 11.17 -30.81
C GLY A 49 5.92 11.38 -29.64
N ALA A 50 4.63 11.61 -29.90
CA ALA A 50 3.62 11.76 -28.87
C ALA A 50 3.46 10.50 -28.01
N ILE A 51 3.46 9.31 -28.64
CA ILE A 51 3.42 8.03 -27.92
C ILE A 51 4.66 7.87 -27.03
N LEU A 52 5.84 8.18 -27.54
CA LEU A 52 7.08 8.08 -26.76
C LEU A 52 7.06 9.02 -25.55
N VAL A 53 6.68 10.28 -25.75
CA VAL A 53 6.57 11.27 -24.67
C VAL A 53 5.55 10.82 -23.63
N GLY A 54 4.38 10.35 -24.05
CA GLY A 54 3.35 9.82 -23.16
C GLY A 54 3.84 8.61 -22.34
N ALA A 55 4.56 7.69 -22.97
CA ALA A 55 5.13 6.53 -22.30
C ALA A 55 6.20 6.91 -21.28
N LEU A 56 7.12 7.82 -21.60
CA LEU A 56 8.14 8.32 -20.67
C LEU A 56 7.52 9.11 -19.51
N TYR A 57 6.48 9.89 -19.79
CA TYR A 57 5.71 10.58 -18.75
C TYR A 57 5.06 9.60 -17.79
N TYR A 58 4.41 8.54 -18.28
CA TYR A 58 3.83 7.50 -17.45
C TYR A 58 4.87 6.77 -16.59
N GLU A 59 6.03 6.42 -17.15
CA GLU A 59 7.11 5.79 -16.36
C GLU A 59 7.66 6.73 -15.27
N TYR A 60 7.72 8.04 -15.54
CA TYR A 60 8.09 9.01 -14.52
C TYR A 60 7.07 9.07 -13.37
N LEU A 61 5.77 9.10 -13.67
CA LEU A 61 4.72 9.07 -12.63
C LEU A 61 4.77 7.76 -11.83
N LYS A 62 4.97 6.64 -12.48
CA LYS A 62 5.13 5.33 -11.85
C LYS A 62 6.36 5.26 -10.96
N PHE A 63 7.46 5.90 -11.35
CA PHE A 63 8.63 6.05 -10.49
C PHE A 63 8.30 6.85 -9.22
N LEU A 64 7.59 7.97 -9.34
CA LEU A 64 7.15 8.77 -8.18
C LEU A 64 6.21 7.97 -7.27
N TYR A 65 5.26 7.24 -7.85
CA TYR A 65 4.35 6.36 -7.12
C TYR A 65 5.11 5.27 -6.35
N THR A 66 6.05 4.60 -7.02
CA THR A 66 6.89 3.57 -6.38
C THR A 66 7.73 4.15 -5.25
N LYS A 67 8.28 5.35 -5.44
CA LYS A 67 9.04 6.05 -4.40
C LYS A 67 8.16 6.38 -3.19
N MET A 68 6.95 6.86 -3.43
CA MET A 68 5.95 7.18 -2.41
C MET A 68 5.56 5.94 -1.59
N THR A 69 5.17 4.85 -2.27
CA THR A 69 4.75 3.61 -1.61
C THR A 69 5.91 2.92 -0.88
N THR A 70 7.12 2.93 -1.45
CA THR A 70 8.30 2.35 -0.80
C THR A 70 8.69 3.13 0.46
N ALA A 71 8.61 4.47 0.44
CA ALA A 71 8.87 5.29 1.61
C ALA A 71 7.92 4.95 2.76
N LEU A 72 6.62 4.74 2.46
CA LEU A 72 5.63 4.38 3.47
C LEU A 72 5.78 2.93 3.95
N THR A 73 5.86 1.95 3.04
CA THR A 73 5.73 0.53 3.39
C THR A 73 7.03 -0.13 3.81
N MET A 74 8.18 0.28 3.21
CA MET A 74 9.47 -0.35 3.45
C MET A 74 10.38 0.46 4.37
N GLN A 75 10.30 1.79 4.30
CA GLN A 75 11.14 2.70 5.08
C GLN A 75 10.40 3.26 6.29
N THR A 76 9.07 3.23 6.28
CA THR A 76 8.18 3.83 7.28
C THR A 76 8.54 5.30 7.57
N ASP A 77 9.00 6.00 6.52
CA ASP A 77 9.38 7.41 6.55
C ASP A 77 8.25 8.28 5.98
N LEU A 78 7.42 8.79 6.89
CA LEU A 78 6.25 9.60 6.54
C LEU A 78 6.64 10.92 5.84
N SER A 79 7.79 11.51 6.20
CA SER A 79 8.27 12.74 5.57
C SER A 79 8.63 12.52 4.10
N GLN A 80 9.38 11.46 3.80
CA GLN A 80 9.71 11.11 2.41
C GLN A 80 8.47 10.69 1.63
N ALA A 81 7.55 9.95 2.26
CA ALA A 81 6.29 9.53 1.68
C ALA A 81 5.44 10.73 1.26
N LYS A 82 5.26 11.74 2.14
CA LYS A 82 4.56 13.00 1.84
C LYS A 82 5.21 13.78 0.69
N LYS A 83 6.52 13.97 0.73
CA LYS A 83 7.25 14.68 -0.33
C LYS A 83 7.10 13.99 -1.70
N ALA A 84 7.12 12.67 -1.72
CA ALA A 84 6.92 11.92 -2.96
C ALA A 84 5.46 12.02 -3.46
N ARG A 85 4.48 11.98 -2.54
CA ARG A 85 3.06 12.21 -2.83
C ARG A 85 2.81 13.57 -3.45
N GLU A 86 3.34 14.64 -2.84
CA GLU A 86 3.20 16.02 -3.35
C GLU A 86 3.73 16.14 -4.78
N LYS A 87 4.90 15.51 -5.05
CA LYS A 87 5.45 15.48 -6.40
C LYS A 87 4.55 14.70 -7.37
N LEU A 88 4.04 13.54 -6.96
CA LEU A 88 3.13 12.77 -7.81
C LEU A 88 1.87 13.59 -8.14
N VAL A 89 1.22 14.20 -7.15
CA VAL A 89 0.04 15.06 -7.36
C VAL A 89 0.35 16.22 -8.31
N LYS A 90 1.51 16.88 -8.13
CA LYS A 90 1.92 18.01 -8.98
C LYS A 90 2.09 17.63 -10.45
N TYR A 91 2.61 16.43 -10.72
CA TYR A 91 2.94 16.00 -12.08
C TYR A 91 1.87 15.11 -12.72
N ASP A 92 0.91 14.56 -11.97
CA ASP A 92 -0.19 13.73 -12.48
C ASP A 92 -1.35 14.60 -13.02
N ILE A 93 -1.08 15.32 -14.12
CA ILE A 93 -2.04 16.26 -14.74
C ILE A 93 -3.30 15.58 -15.27
N PHE A 94 -3.25 14.28 -15.54
CA PHE A 94 -4.39 13.49 -16.04
C PHE A 94 -5.10 12.71 -14.93
N ASN A 95 -4.71 12.88 -13.68
CA ASN A 95 -5.29 12.17 -12.52
C ASN A 95 -5.24 10.63 -12.64
N GLY A 96 -4.23 10.09 -13.35
CA GLY A 96 -4.07 8.64 -13.55
C GLY A 96 -3.83 7.86 -12.26
N PHE A 97 -3.30 8.51 -11.22
CA PHE A 97 -3.03 7.91 -9.90
C PHE A 97 -4.03 8.34 -8.81
N LYS A 98 -5.14 9.03 -9.16
CA LYS A 98 -6.12 9.54 -8.19
C LYS A 98 -6.60 8.45 -7.22
N GLY A 99 -7.01 7.29 -7.73
CA GLY A 99 -7.47 6.18 -6.88
C GLY A 99 -6.38 5.64 -5.94
N SER A 100 -5.15 5.50 -6.44
CA SER A 100 -4.00 5.09 -5.63
C SER A 100 -3.66 6.10 -4.54
N LEU A 101 -3.84 7.40 -4.81
CA LEU A 101 -3.63 8.46 -3.83
C LEU A 101 -4.69 8.44 -2.72
N ILE A 102 -5.95 8.15 -3.04
CA ILE A 102 -7.02 8.00 -2.02
C ILE A 102 -6.66 6.88 -1.02
N ILE A 103 -6.22 5.71 -1.52
CA ILE A 103 -5.78 4.61 -0.65
C ILE A 103 -4.53 5.00 0.14
N PHE A 104 -3.54 5.61 -0.53
CA PHE A 104 -2.31 6.03 0.12
C PHE A 104 -2.56 7.02 1.26
N ASP A 105 -3.45 7.99 1.06
CA ASP A 105 -3.78 9.00 2.07
C ASP A 105 -4.45 8.39 3.30
N SER A 106 -5.31 7.37 3.13
CA SER A 106 -5.86 6.63 4.26
C SER A 106 -4.77 5.93 5.08
N LEU A 107 -3.80 5.29 4.41
CA LEU A 107 -2.67 4.63 5.09
C LEU A 107 -1.75 5.63 5.77
N LEU A 108 -1.50 6.78 5.14
CA LEU A 108 -0.66 7.83 5.70
C LEU A 108 -1.26 8.42 6.99
N LEU A 109 -2.57 8.70 6.99
CA LEU A 109 -3.30 9.17 8.17
C LEU A 109 -3.25 8.16 9.32
N MET A 110 -3.40 6.86 9.02
CA MET A 110 -3.24 5.80 10.02
C MET A 110 -1.82 5.80 10.61
N ASP A 111 -0.80 5.92 9.77
CA ASP A 111 0.61 5.87 10.19
C ASP A 111 1.01 7.13 10.98
N GLU A 112 0.30 8.24 10.82
CA GLU A 112 0.40 9.44 11.64
C GLU A 112 -0.32 9.30 13.00
N GLY A 113 -1.02 8.19 13.23
CA GLY A 113 -1.88 8.00 14.41
C GLY A 113 -3.14 8.87 14.37
N ASN A 114 -3.51 9.42 13.22
CA ASN A 114 -4.74 10.18 13.00
C ASN A 114 -5.87 9.26 12.52
N TYR A 115 -6.27 8.34 13.40
CA TYR A 115 -7.28 7.32 13.08
C TYR A 115 -8.65 7.91 12.75
N GLN A 116 -9.04 8.97 13.47
CA GLN A 116 -10.31 9.66 13.19
C GLN A 116 -10.28 10.34 11.81
N GLY A 117 -9.20 11.04 11.47
CA GLY A 117 -9.02 11.64 10.15
C GLY A 117 -8.99 10.59 9.02
N CYS A 118 -8.46 9.38 9.29
CA CYS A 118 -8.52 8.27 8.34
C CYS A 118 -9.95 7.81 8.08
N LEU A 119 -10.78 7.67 9.14
CA LEU A 119 -12.20 7.32 9.00
C LEU A 119 -12.96 8.38 8.19
N GLU A 120 -12.76 9.65 8.50
CA GLU A 120 -13.37 10.77 7.78
C GLU A 120 -12.94 10.81 6.30
N HIS A 121 -11.66 10.60 6.03
CA HIS A 121 -11.15 10.52 4.65
C HIS A 121 -11.79 9.37 3.87
N MET A 122 -11.89 8.19 4.48
CA MET A 122 -12.54 7.04 3.82
C MET A 122 -14.02 7.28 3.55
N GLU A 123 -14.74 7.94 4.47
CA GLU A 123 -16.15 8.29 4.28
C GLU A 123 -16.32 9.35 3.18
N GLN A 124 -15.45 10.37 3.11
CA GLN A 124 -15.45 11.35 2.00
C GLN A 124 -15.24 10.71 0.63
N HIS A 125 -14.60 9.54 0.58
CA HIS A 125 -14.35 8.77 -0.63
C HIS A 125 -15.13 7.45 -0.69
N HIS A 126 -16.29 7.40 -0.02
CA HIS A 126 -17.13 6.21 0.09
C HIS A 126 -17.36 5.53 -1.26
N ASP A 127 -17.80 6.27 -2.27
CA ASP A 127 -18.12 5.71 -3.60
C ASP A 127 -16.91 5.07 -4.27
N PHE A 128 -15.72 5.64 -4.08
CA PHE A 128 -14.48 5.06 -4.58
C PHE A 128 -14.20 3.70 -3.92
N PHE A 129 -14.29 3.62 -2.58
CA PHE A 129 -14.02 2.38 -1.86
C PHE A 129 -15.09 1.31 -2.12
N HIS A 130 -16.30 1.68 -2.43
CA HIS A 130 -17.40 0.76 -2.80
C HIS A 130 -17.40 0.41 -4.29
N GLY A 131 -16.50 0.97 -5.10
CA GLY A 131 -16.42 0.74 -6.54
C GLY A 131 -15.86 -0.64 -6.94
N SER A 132 -15.17 -1.36 -6.03
CA SER A 132 -14.68 -2.72 -6.28
C SER A 132 -14.55 -3.53 -5.00
N PRO A 133 -14.62 -4.88 -5.07
CA PRO A 133 -14.43 -5.74 -3.89
C PRO A 133 -13.07 -5.52 -3.20
N ASP A 134 -11.99 -5.31 -3.96
CA ASP A 134 -10.66 -5.06 -3.40
C ASP A 134 -10.60 -3.77 -2.59
N TYR A 135 -11.19 -2.70 -3.10
CA TYR A 135 -11.25 -1.42 -2.39
C TYR A 135 -12.17 -1.49 -1.18
N LEU A 136 -13.28 -2.20 -1.29
CA LEU A 136 -14.22 -2.43 -0.19
C LEU A 136 -13.58 -3.23 0.94
N PHE A 137 -12.74 -4.23 0.60
CA PHE A 137 -11.95 -4.94 1.61
C PHE A 137 -10.97 -4.02 2.33
N ILE A 138 -10.24 -3.16 1.59
CA ILE A 138 -9.33 -2.16 2.17
C ILE A 138 -10.11 -1.20 3.09
N PHE A 139 -11.29 -0.75 2.68
CA PHE A 139 -12.16 0.12 3.47
C PHE A 139 -12.49 -0.49 4.84
N TRP A 140 -13.02 -1.70 4.86
CA TRP A 140 -13.39 -2.37 6.11
C TRP A 140 -12.17 -2.73 6.97
N HIS A 141 -11.06 -3.14 6.35
CA HIS A 141 -9.85 -3.47 7.08
C HIS A 141 -9.23 -2.23 7.75
N ASN A 142 -9.10 -1.13 7.03
CA ASN A 142 -8.56 0.10 7.61
C ASN A 142 -9.46 0.65 8.71
N GLN A 143 -10.79 0.58 8.54
CA GLN A 143 -11.74 0.95 9.61
C GLN A 143 -11.57 0.05 10.85
N LEU A 144 -11.44 -1.26 10.67
CA LEU A 144 -11.22 -2.21 11.76
C LEU A 144 -9.98 -1.82 12.58
N LEU A 145 -8.86 -1.51 11.92
CA LEU A 145 -7.64 -1.06 12.58
C LEU A 145 -7.81 0.31 13.25
N CYS A 146 -8.46 1.27 12.60
CA CYS A 146 -8.73 2.58 13.20
C CYS A 146 -9.55 2.42 14.49
N TYR A 147 -10.63 1.64 14.47
CA TYR A 147 -11.47 1.39 15.64
C TYR A 147 -10.75 0.61 16.74
N TYR A 148 -9.81 -0.27 16.39
CA TYR A 148 -8.96 -0.93 17.38
C TYR A 148 -8.14 0.10 18.18
N PHE A 149 -7.46 1.03 17.50
CA PHE A 149 -6.66 2.06 18.17
C PHE A 149 -7.53 3.12 18.89
N LEU A 150 -8.75 3.37 18.39
CA LEU A 150 -9.74 4.23 19.05
C LEU A 150 -10.46 3.53 20.23
N LYS A 151 -10.23 2.22 20.46
CA LYS A 151 -10.87 1.42 21.50
C LYS A 151 -12.40 1.36 21.40
N GLU A 152 -12.89 1.16 20.17
CA GLU A 152 -14.32 1.08 19.87
C GLU A 152 -14.74 -0.36 19.49
N PRO A 153 -14.87 -1.30 20.44
CA PRO A 153 -15.05 -2.72 20.16
C PRO A 153 -16.31 -3.04 19.37
N THR A 154 -17.42 -2.33 19.59
CA THR A 154 -18.66 -2.55 18.85
C THR A 154 -18.50 -2.28 17.35
N LYS A 155 -17.80 -1.20 17.00
CA LYS A 155 -17.52 -0.85 15.61
C LYS A 155 -16.52 -1.82 14.99
N MET A 156 -15.54 -2.29 15.77
CA MET A 156 -14.60 -3.35 15.33
C MET A 156 -15.36 -4.62 14.94
N LEU A 157 -16.32 -5.06 15.75
CA LEU A 157 -17.11 -6.28 15.46
C LEU A 157 -17.92 -6.11 14.18
N TYR A 158 -18.54 -4.95 13.96
CA TYR A 158 -19.26 -4.66 12.72
C TYR A 158 -18.35 -4.74 11.48
N CYS A 159 -17.16 -4.11 11.51
CA CYS A 159 -16.19 -4.20 10.42
C CYS A 159 -15.70 -5.64 10.23
N GLY A 160 -15.47 -6.36 11.33
CA GLY A 160 -15.05 -7.75 11.30
C GLY A 160 -16.07 -8.67 10.62
N ASP A 161 -17.35 -8.48 10.87
CA ASP A 161 -18.41 -9.24 10.21
C ASP A 161 -18.44 -8.97 8.70
N LYS A 162 -18.28 -7.70 8.28
CA LYS A 162 -18.15 -7.33 6.87
C LYS A 162 -16.94 -8.01 6.20
N LEU A 163 -15.79 -8.05 6.88
CA LEU A 163 -14.59 -8.71 6.36
C LEU A 163 -14.74 -10.23 6.26
N ARG A 164 -15.52 -10.86 7.13
CA ARG A 164 -15.79 -12.29 7.07
C ARG A 164 -16.60 -12.71 5.84
N GLU A 165 -17.45 -11.82 5.30
CA GLU A 165 -18.19 -12.07 4.06
C GLU A 165 -17.20 -12.37 2.90
N PHE A 166 -16.02 -11.72 2.87
CA PHE A 166 -15.00 -11.98 1.85
C PHE A 166 -14.29 -13.32 2.02
N LYS A 167 -14.24 -13.89 3.23
CA LYS A 167 -13.59 -15.19 3.49
C LYS A 167 -14.32 -16.37 2.81
N HIS A 168 -15.62 -16.21 2.60
CA HIS A 168 -16.48 -17.24 2.00
C HIS A 168 -16.74 -17.00 0.51
N SER A 169 -16.26 -15.88 -0.06
CA SER A 169 -16.35 -15.67 -1.49
C SER A 169 -15.29 -16.52 -2.20
N ASP A 170 -15.67 -17.20 -3.28
CA ASP A 170 -14.78 -18.00 -4.15
C ASP A 170 -13.74 -17.15 -4.90
N GLN A 171 -13.50 -15.92 -4.47
CA GLN A 171 -12.52 -15.02 -5.04
C GLN A 171 -11.11 -15.47 -4.67
N LYS A 172 -10.61 -16.45 -5.43
CA LYS A 172 -9.23 -17.01 -5.35
C LYS A 172 -8.10 -15.98 -5.56
N HIS A 173 -8.41 -14.69 -5.66
CA HIS A 173 -7.48 -13.64 -6.03
C HIS A 173 -7.27 -12.55 -4.98
N PHE A 174 -7.82 -12.68 -3.78
CA PHE A 174 -7.36 -11.84 -2.68
C PHE A 174 -5.92 -12.25 -2.33
N SER A 175 -4.95 -11.57 -2.95
CA SER A 175 -3.61 -11.54 -2.38
C SER A 175 -3.75 -10.88 -1.02
N PRO A 176 -3.52 -11.58 0.10
CA PRO A 176 -3.69 -10.99 1.40
C PRO A 176 -2.58 -9.96 1.59
N LEU A 177 -2.88 -8.70 1.26
CA LEU A 177 -2.19 -7.57 1.89
C LEU A 177 -2.38 -7.67 3.41
N PHE A 178 -3.46 -8.34 3.84
CA PHE A 178 -3.84 -8.50 5.24
C PHE A 178 -4.26 -9.95 5.47
N SER A 179 -3.67 -10.56 6.48
CA SER A 179 -3.98 -11.94 6.86
C SER A 179 -5.36 -12.01 7.52
N PHE A 180 -6.19 -13.01 7.18
CA PHE A 180 -7.41 -13.29 7.93
C PHE A 180 -7.12 -13.64 9.40
N ASP A 181 -5.91 -14.13 9.72
CA ASP A 181 -5.49 -14.33 11.11
C ASP A 181 -5.37 -13.00 11.86
N GLU A 182 -4.96 -11.90 11.20
CA GLU A 182 -4.97 -10.56 11.79
C GLU A 182 -6.40 -10.08 12.07
N ILE A 183 -7.31 -10.23 11.12
CA ILE A 183 -8.72 -9.87 11.27
C ILE A 183 -9.36 -10.69 12.42
N ASP A 184 -9.14 -12.00 12.45
CA ASP A 184 -9.65 -12.88 13.52
C ASP A 184 -9.04 -12.51 14.89
N ALA A 185 -7.77 -12.04 14.93
CA ALA A 185 -7.13 -11.54 16.13
C ALA A 185 -7.81 -10.26 16.64
N LEU A 186 -8.05 -9.29 15.76
CA LEU A 186 -8.71 -8.03 16.11
C LEU A 186 -10.15 -8.26 16.61
N ILE A 187 -10.88 -9.18 15.97
CA ILE A 187 -12.23 -9.58 16.41
C ILE A 187 -12.18 -10.26 17.79
N ALA A 188 -11.17 -11.13 18.03
CA ALA A 188 -11.00 -11.77 19.32
C ALA A 188 -10.67 -10.73 20.40
N SER A 189 -9.83 -9.75 20.11
CA SER A 189 -9.53 -8.62 20.99
C SER A 189 -10.78 -7.80 21.32
N ALA A 190 -11.61 -7.46 20.32
CA ALA A 190 -12.87 -6.74 20.50
C ALA A 190 -13.86 -7.49 21.44
N ASN A 191 -13.80 -8.82 21.47
CA ASN A 191 -14.58 -9.67 22.38
C ASN A 191 -13.93 -9.88 23.76
N GLY A 192 -12.82 -9.19 24.06
CA GLY A 192 -12.08 -9.36 25.32
C GLY A 192 -11.29 -10.68 25.40
N LEU A 193 -11.18 -11.42 24.30
CA LEU A 193 -10.50 -12.72 24.23
C LEU A 193 -9.01 -12.55 23.87
N HIS A 194 -8.26 -11.79 24.67
CA HIS A 194 -6.90 -11.35 24.38
C HIS A 194 -5.90 -12.50 24.17
N GLN A 195 -6.00 -13.57 24.96
CA GLN A 195 -5.19 -14.79 24.75
C GLN A 195 -5.46 -15.46 23.39
N LYS A 196 -6.72 -15.39 22.91
CA LYS A 196 -7.10 -15.93 21.61
C LYS A 196 -6.62 -15.02 20.47
N SER A 197 -6.65 -13.69 20.70
CA SER A 197 -6.06 -12.70 19.78
C SER A 197 -4.57 -12.99 19.55
N ILE A 198 -3.79 -13.16 20.63
CA ILE A 198 -2.37 -13.50 20.54
C ILE A 198 -2.16 -14.79 19.74
N ARG A 199 -2.96 -15.86 20.00
CA ARG A 199 -2.85 -17.12 19.26
C ARG A 199 -3.11 -16.97 17.75
N TYR A 200 -3.97 -16.04 17.33
CA TYR A 200 -4.15 -15.73 15.93
C TYR A 200 -2.97 -14.95 15.36
N LEU A 201 -2.46 -13.94 16.09
CA LEU A 201 -1.27 -13.20 15.69
C LEU A 201 -0.04 -14.11 15.53
N ASP A 202 0.14 -15.07 16.41
CA ASP A 202 1.27 -16.03 16.36
C ASP A 202 1.27 -16.94 15.11
N LYS A 203 0.14 -17.05 14.40
CA LYS A 203 0.09 -17.77 13.11
C LYS A 203 0.70 -16.97 11.96
N ILE A 204 0.80 -15.65 12.13
CA ILE A 204 1.34 -14.76 11.12
C ILE A 204 2.87 -14.86 11.11
N SER A 205 3.46 -15.14 9.94
CA SER A 205 4.91 -15.18 9.81
C SER A 205 5.49 -13.77 9.59
N PRO A 206 6.23 -13.19 10.54
CA PRO A 206 6.81 -11.85 10.37
C PRO A 206 7.80 -11.74 9.22
N LYS A 207 8.34 -12.88 8.74
CA LYS A 207 9.28 -12.91 7.60
C LYS A 207 8.61 -12.51 6.28
N ARG A 208 7.30 -12.61 6.18
CA ARG A 208 6.51 -12.26 4.99
C ARG A 208 6.04 -10.81 5.01
N LEU A 209 6.09 -10.15 6.16
CA LEU A 209 5.62 -8.80 6.37
C LEU A 209 6.67 -7.78 5.90
N ASN A 210 6.21 -6.67 5.32
CA ASN A 210 7.04 -5.48 5.08
C ASN A 210 7.32 -4.71 6.38
N ALA A 211 8.08 -3.62 6.33
CA ALA A 211 8.44 -2.88 7.55
C ALA A 211 7.23 -2.28 8.25
N ARG A 212 6.31 -1.64 7.50
CA ARG A 212 5.07 -1.08 8.03
C ARG A 212 4.21 -2.14 8.72
N GLU A 213 3.96 -3.25 8.04
CA GLU A 213 3.18 -4.37 8.57
C GLU A 213 3.82 -4.97 9.83
N LYS A 214 5.15 -5.07 9.89
CA LYS A 214 5.86 -5.50 11.12
C LYS A 214 5.66 -4.53 12.27
N ALA A 215 5.69 -3.22 12.00
CA ALA A 215 5.45 -2.22 13.03
C ALA A 215 4.05 -2.39 13.65
N TYR A 216 3.00 -2.53 12.81
CA TYR A 216 1.64 -2.82 13.28
C TYR A 216 1.56 -4.16 14.02
N TYR A 217 2.07 -5.23 13.45
CA TYR A 217 2.03 -6.57 14.03
C TYR A 217 2.62 -6.62 15.45
N TYR A 218 3.81 -6.03 15.64
CA TYR A 218 4.43 -6.00 16.96
C TYR A 218 3.73 -5.02 17.91
N GLN A 219 3.14 -3.95 17.40
CA GLN A 219 2.33 -3.05 18.22
C GLN A 219 1.05 -3.73 18.71
N LEU A 220 0.38 -4.50 17.86
CA LEU A 220 -0.80 -5.29 18.24
C LEU A 220 -0.46 -6.29 19.35
N LEU A 221 0.61 -7.07 19.19
CA LEU A 221 1.07 -7.99 20.24
C LEU A 221 1.38 -7.27 21.55
N ALA A 222 2.09 -6.13 21.50
CA ALA A 222 2.39 -5.34 22.68
C ALA A 222 1.11 -4.86 23.40
N ASN A 223 0.09 -4.46 22.64
CA ASN A 223 -1.18 -4.01 23.20
C ASN A 223 -1.94 -5.15 23.87
N GLU A 224 -2.01 -6.33 23.25
CA GLU A 224 -2.67 -7.50 23.81
C GLU A 224 -1.99 -7.94 25.13
N TYR A 225 -0.66 -8.01 25.15
CA TYR A 225 0.08 -8.34 26.38
C TYR A 225 -0.03 -7.24 27.46
N ARG A 226 -0.22 -5.96 27.07
CA ARG A 226 -0.47 -4.88 28.04
C ARG A 226 -1.78 -5.09 28.78
N ILE A 227 -2.84 -5.50 28.09
CA ILE A 227 -4.14 -5.80 28.71
C ILE A 227 -4.04 -7.01 29.63
N LEU A 228 -3.19 -7.98 29.30
CA LEU A 228 -2.92 -9.15 30.13
C LEU A 228 -1.92 -8.87 31.30
N ASN A 229 -1.45 -7.62 31.45
CA ASN A 229 -0.48 -7.19 32.46
C ASN A 229 0.88 -7.92 32.39
N ASP A 230 1.29 -8.45 31.21
CA ASP A 230 2.61 -9.05 31.01
C ASP A 230 3.62 -7.99 30.54
N SER A 231 4.17 -7.24 31.50
CA SER A 231 5.12 -6.16 31.25
C SER A 231 6.39 -6.62 30.53
N LYS A 232 6.81 -7.87 30.69
CA LYS A 232 7.98 -8.44 30.01
C LYS A 232 7.74 -8.56 28.52
N GLN A 233 6.62 -9.14 28.12
CA GLN A 233 6.25 -9.27 26.72
C GLN A 233 5.93 -7.92 26.07
N VAL A 234 5.28 -7.01 26.81
CA VAL A 234 5.08 -5.62 26.37
C VAL A 234 6.41 -4.98 25.99
N GLY A 235 7.41 -5.03 26.87
CA GLY A 235 8.73 -4.45 26.63
C GLY A 235 9.42 -5.09 25.42
N HIS A 236 9.31 -6.41 25.28
CA HIS A 236 9.87 -7.15 24.15
C HIS A 236 9.26 -6.71 22.81
N TYR A 237 7.94 -6.72 22.69
CA TYR A 237 7.26 -6.39 21.43
C TYR A 237 7.32 -4.90 21.07
N LEU A 238 7.29 -4.00 22.05
CA LEU A 238 7.53 -2.57 21.79
C LEU A 238 8.95 -2.31 21.25
N LYS A 239 9.95 -3.03 21.76
CA LYS A 239 11.31 -2.93 21.21
C LYS A 239 11.37 -3.40 19.76
N LEU A 240 10.67 -4.47 19.41
CA LEU A 240 10.57 -4.94 18.02
C LEU A 240 9.79 -3.97 17.13
N ALA A 241 8.67 -3.42 17.60
CA ALA A 241 7.89 -2.43 16.86
C ALA A 241 8.76 -1.20 16.51
N ARG A 242 9.51 -0.66 17.48
CA ARG A 242 10.40 0.49 17.28
C ARG A 242 11.48 0.28 16.22
N GLN A 243 11.91 -0.96 15.96
CA GLN A 243 12.90 -1.26 14.91
C GLN A 243 12.35 -1.00 13.50
N TYR A 244 11.03 -1.02 13.34
CA TYR A 244 10.35 -0.86 12.05
C TYR A 244 9.49 0.39 11.95
N GLN A 245 9.19 1.03 13.07
CA GLN A 245 8.25 2.14 13.18
C GLN A 245 8.77 3.45 12.57
N ASN A 246 10.11 3.69 12.59
CA ASN A 246 10.77 4.93 12.15
C ASN A 246 9.98 6.18 12.56
N THR A 247 9.29 6.86 11.62
CA THR A 247 8.51 8.09 11.89
C THR A 247 7.00 7.84 12.06
N MET A 248 6.56 6.57 12.13
CA MET A 248 5.16 6.23 12.39
C MET A 248 4.77 6.52 13.86
N HIS A 249 3.53 6.89 14.09
CA HIS A 249 2.97 7.21 15.40
C HIS A 249 1.81 6.28 15.74
N PHE A 250 1.94 5.51 16.81
CA PHE A 250 0.83 4.74 17.39
C PHE A 250 0.29 5.49 18.59
N ARG A 251 -0.94 6.03 18.48
CA ARG A 251 -1.67 6.62 19.60
C ARG A 251 -2.60 5.54 20.17
N GLY A 252 -2.41 5.16 21.40
CA GLY A 252 -3.23 4.14 22.06
C GLY A 252 -3.04 4.12 23.57
#